data_a3d2cb9fe849d6b07d10f13a1c9c81f0
#
_entry.id   a3d2cb9fe849d6b07d10f13a1c9c81f0
#
_cell.length_a   1.000
_cell.length_b   1.000
_cell.length_c   1.000
_cell.angle_alpha   90.00
_cell.angle_beta   90.00
_cell.angle_gamma   90.00
#
_symmetry.space_group_name_H-M   'P 1'
#
loop_
_entity.id
_entity.type
_entity.pdbx_description
1 polymer ?
#
loop_
_entity_poly.entity_id
_entity_poly.type
_entity_poly.pdbx_seq_one_letter_code
_entity_poly.pdbx_strand_id
1 'polypeptide(L)'
;MHSFSPRTMLCGLACLVALAGGAAKAAHAEAPPADPKAKQLLDEVIKTYKGLTSYADQGKFVLNISENGKPKNQSSPLRLTIARPNKVDFDAGLVRLVSDGKTLTTSVEPLKQYLTADAPKAISFETFRQGPAGSAIFGGPTGPPMLILLNLLVGEDPAKVIEELDATLKFGPERKDGLSLMLDRKEGPDFEMVVDPETKLLKKINLVIDPEILAKTAAGGSKITIDQFGWDAGTVSTKAAAADAFAFAPPKEFKKVDSFAQANAEDPSAVAQQLVGKAAPDFTLTVLDGAKTRTVSKADLAGKVVLLDFWATWCGPCIKELPEVQKMIEGYAKDNKDVVIVALSQDEEPRELPELRKHVEKTLEEKKVVLTGTKVGLIALDPTQAIGNAFKVQAIPTLVILDGKGIVQAAYVGQQTGETLSKDIDALLAGKSLLKEKAEAAATKKD
;
A
#
# COMPACT_ATOMS: atom_id res chain seq x y z
N MET A 1 -20.76 -30.13 3.09
CA MET A 1 -19.67 -29.56 3.89
C MET A 1 -18.68 -28.92 2.94
N HIS A 2 -18.83 -27.62 2.68
CA HIS A 2 -17.93 -26.88 1.80
C HIS A 2 -16.82 -26.29 2.69
N SER A 3 -15.62 -26.80 2.57
CA SER A 3 -14.44 -26.26 3.24
C SER A 3 -14.08 -24.94 2.53
N PHE A 4 -14.40 -23.83 3.17
CA PHE A 4 -13.86 -22.53 2.78
C PHE A 4 -12.34 -22.51 3.01
N SER A 5 -11.61 -22.22 1.94
CA SER A 5 -10.16 -22.08 2.01
C SER A 5 -9.77 -20.94 2.97
N PRO A 6 -8.71 -21.09 3.78
CA PRO A 6 -8.20 -20.04 4.66
C PRO A 6 -7.88 -18.71 3.96
N ARG A 7 -7.65 -18.76 2.65
CA ARG A 7 -7.35 -17.59 1.80
C ARG A 7 -8.49 -16.59 1.66
N THR A 8 -9.75 -17.04 1.65
CA THR A 8 -10.91 -16.17 1.42
C THR A 8 -11.28 -15.34 2.66
N MET A 9 -10.93 -15.81 3.85
CA MET A 9 -11.25 -15.10 5.09
C MET A 9 -10.21 -14.04 5.46
N LEU A 10 -8.93 -14.26 5.13
CA LEU A 10 -7.88 -13.24 5.28
C LEU A 10 -8.10 -12.02 4.36
N CYS A 11 -8.60 -12.22 3.14
CA CYS A 11 -8.97 -11.12 2.26
C CYS A 11 -10.14 -10.28 2.80
N GLY A 12 -11.16 -10.89 3.36
CA GLY A 12 -12.31 -10.16 3.91
C GLY A 12 -11.97 -9.33 5.16
N LEU A 13 -11.00 -9.76 5.98
CA LEU A 13 -10.58 -9.04 7.17
C LEU A 13 -9.44 -8.03 6.88
N ALA A 14 -8.63 -8.27 5.85
CA ALA A 14 -7.69 -7.27 5.36
C ALA A 14 -8.42 -6.00 4.89
N CYS A 15 -9.60 -6.15 4.27
CA CYS A 15 -10.50 -5.03 3.98
C CYS A 15 -11.01 -4.34 5.25
N LEU A 16 -11.32 -5.07 6.33
CA LEU A 16 -11.76 -4.50 7.61
C LEU A 16 -10.67 -3.66 8.30
N VAL A 17 -9.41 -4.03 8.16
CA VAL A 17 -8.28 -3.26 8.74
C VAL A 17 -7.91 -2.07 7.88
N ALA A 18 -8.00 -2.17 6.57
CA ALA A 18 -7.86 -1.04 5.66
C ALA A 18 -9.00 0.00 5.87
N LEU A 19 -10.21 -0.48 6.16
CA LEU A 19 -11.39 0.34 6.49
C LEU A 19 -11.25 1.06 7.85
N ALA A 20 -10.58 0.45 8.84
CA ALA A 20 -10.31 1.08 10.14
C ALA A 20 -9.20 2.16 10.05
N GLY A 21 -8.39 2.14 9.00
CA GLY A 21 -7.28 3.08 8.80
C GLY A 21 -7.70 4.53 8.49
N GLY A 22 -8.95 4.75 8.06
CA GLY A 22 -9.47 6.05 7.66
C GLY A 22 -10.60 6.64 8.52
N ALA A 23 -11.09 5.91 9.53
CA ALA A 23 -12.12 6.43 10.40
C ALA A 23 -11.50 7.35 11.47
N ALA A 24 -11.75 8.66 11.36
CA ALA A 24 -11.42 9.59 12.43
C ALA A 24 -12.14 9.14 13.72
N LYS A 25 -11.39 8.93 14.80
CA LYS A 25 -11.97 8.81 16.13
C LYS A 25 -12.81 10.08 16.40
N ALA A 26 -13.95 9.93 17.07
CA ALA A 26 -14.75 11.07 17.51
C ALA A 26 -13.82 12.12 18.14
N ALA A 27 -14.00 13.41 17.76
CA ALA A 27 -13.12 14.49 18.11
C ALA A 27 -12.72 14.41 19.59
N HIS A 28 -11.49 13.95 19.84
CA HIS A 28 -10.91 13.98 21.18
C HIS A 28 -10.51 15.42 21.48
N ALA A 29 -10.88 15.88 22.67
CA ALA A 29 -10.23 17.04 23.29
C ALA A 29 -8.71 16.88 23.15
N GLU A 30 -7.99 17.99 23.07
CA GLU A 30 -6.53 18.06 22.92
C GLU A 30 -5.84 16.89 23.61
N ALA A 31 -5.11 16.05 22.85
CA ALA A 31 -4.55 14.82 23.37
C ALA A 31 -3.70 15.12 24.62
N PRO A 32 -3.87 14.40 25.74
CA PRO A 32 -3.08 14.63 26.93
C PRO A 32 -1.59 14.45 26.59
N PRO A 33 -0.69 15.19 27.26
CA PRO A 33 0.74 15.04 27.02
C PRO A 33 1.17 13.60 27.29
N ALA A 34 2.18 13.11 26.55
CA ALA A 34 2.73 11.79 26.72
C ALA A 34 3.15 11.54 28.18
N ASP A 35 2.84 10.36 28.72
CA ASP A 35 3.24 9.98 30.07
C ASP A 35 4.79 9.89 30.13
N PRO A 36 5.48 10.70 30.98
CA PRO A 36 6.94 10.68 31.05
C PRO A 36 7.54 9.31 31.38
N LYS A 37 6.86 8.51 32.22
CA LYS A 37 7.32 7.15 32.56
C LYS A 37 7.13 6.17 31.40
N ALA A 38 6.03 6.31 30.65
CA ALA A 38 5.82 5.52 29.43
C ALA A 38 6.89 5.87 28.38
N LYS A 39 7.23 7.16 28.23
CA LYS A 39 8.34 7.58 27.38
C LYS A 39 9.67 7.01 27.82
N GLN A 40 9.99 7.05 29.11
CA GLN A 40 11.20 6.44 29.64
C GLN A 40 11.27 4.94 29.31
N LEU A 41 10.17 4.19 29.50
CA LEU A 41 10.14 2.77 29.15
C LEU A 41 10.36 2.54 27.65
N LEU A 42 9.77 3.36 26.79
CA LEU A 42 10.00 3.26 25.35
C LEU A 42 11.46 3.54 24.98
N ASP A 43 12.08 4.55 25.59
CA ASP A 43 13.49 4.87 25.38
C ASP A 43 14.42 3.70 25.82
N GLU A 44 14.07 3.01 26.92
CA GLU A 44 14.76 1.78 27.36
C GLU A 44 14.61 0.65 26.35
N VAL A 45 13.41 0.44 25.79
CA VAL A 45 13.16 -0.53 24.72
C VAL A 45 14.01 -0.22 23.50
N ILE A 46 13.96 1.01 22.99
CA ILE A 46 14.75 1.44 21.83
C ILE A 46 16.25 1.23 22.06
N LYS A 47 16.74 1.63 23.22
CA LYS A 47 18.16 1.44 23.61
C LYS A 47 18.53 -0.04 23.62
N THR A 48 17.66 -0.91 24.16
CA THR A 48 17.89 -2.35 24.18
C THR A 48 18.03 -2.91 22.77
N TYR A 49 17.07 -2.65 21.89
CA TYR A 49 17.09 -3.13 20.50
C TYR A 49 18.27 -2.58 19.69
N LYS A 50 18.64 -1.32 19.87
CA LYS A 50 19.83 -0.72 19.24
C LYS A 50 21.12 -1.40 19.69
N GLY A 51 21.19 -1.88 20.92
CA GLY A 51 22.37 -2.57 21.48
C GLY A 51 22.53 -4.04 21.06
N LEU A 52 21.51 -4.64 20.45
CA LEU A 52 21.59 -6.04 20.03
C LEU A 52 22.54 -6.23 18.84
N THR A 53 23.45 -7.18 18.94
CA THR A 53 24.25 -7.68 17.81
C THR A 53 23.58 -8.84 17.10
N SER A 54 22.71 -9.57 17.78
CA SER A 54 21.92 -10.67 17.26
C SER A 54 20.54 -10.69 17.94
N TYR A 55 19.53 -11.09 17.19
CA TYR A 55 18.18 -11.32 17.66
C TYR A 55 17.61 -12.52 16.91
N ALA A 56 16.95 -13.41 17.61
CA ALA A 56 16.20 -14.51 17.03
C ALA A 56 14.85 -14.66 17.71
N ASP A 57 13.79 -14.84 16.94
CA ASP A 57 12.43 -15.07 17.41
C ASP A 57 11.72 -16.12 16.56
N GLN A 58 11.00 -17.03 17.22
CA GLN A 58 10.09 -17.99 16.61
C GLN A 58 8.66 -17.68 17.05
N GLY A 59 8.22 -16.51 16.68
CA GLY A 59 6.91 -15.97 17.03
C GLY A 59 5.80 -16.37 16.07
N LYS A 60 4.71 -15.65 16.15
CA LYS A 60 3.55 -15.84 15.28
C LYS A 60 2.73 -14.56 15.14
N PHE A 61 2.05 -14.43 14.03
CA PHE A 61 0.90 -13.54 13.92
C PHE A 61 -0.33 -14.23 14.49
N VAL A 62 -1.16 -13.48 15.20
CA VAL A 62 -2.38 -13.97 15.85
C VAL A 62 -3.54 -13.07 15.46
N LEU A 63 -4.64 -13.70 15.09
CA LEU A 63 -5.93 -13.06 14.89
C LEU A 63 -6.98 -13.88 15.63
N ASN A 64 -7.41 -13.39 16.79
CA ASN A 64 -8.48 -13.95 17.59
C ASN A 64 -9.67 -13.01 17.52
N ILE A 65 -10.75 -13.47 16.92
CA ILE A 65 -12.00 -12.73 16.81
C ILE A 65 -13.16 -13.54 17.35
N SER A 66 -14.20 -12.86 17.75
CA SER A 66 -15.50 -13.49 18.02
C SER A 66 -16.56 -12.91 17.09
N GLU A 67 -17.25 -13.74 16.34
CA GLU A 67 -18.37 -13.37 15.49
C GLU A 67 -19.67 -13.94 16.08
N ASN A 68 -20.58 -13.06 16.49
CA ASN A 68 -21.84 -13.43 17.14
C ASN A 68 -21.63 -14.36 18.35
N GLY A 69 -20.58 -14.09 19.15
CA GLY A 69 -20.20 -14.87 20.32
C GLY A 69 -19.48 -16.18 20.03
N LYS A 70 -19.17 -16.50 18.76
CA LYS A 70 -18.42 -17.69 18.37
C LYS A 70 -16.96 -17.34 18.10
N PRO A 71 -15.98 -17.91 18.82
CA PRO A 71 -14.57 -17.61 18.60
C PRO A 71 -14.08 -18.17 17.26
N LYS A 72 -13.27 -17.38 16.57
CA LYS A 72 -12.53 -17.74 15.37
C LYS A 72 -11.08 -17.32 15.57
N ASN A 73 -10.20 -18.29 15.79
CA ASN A 73 -8.80 -18.03 16.09
C ASN A 73 -7.94 -18.50 14.91
N GLN A 74 -7.03 -17.63 14.48
CA GLN A 74 -6.07 -17.92 13.43
C GLN A 74 -4.68 -17.51 13.89
N SER A 75 -3.66 -18.25 13.47
CA SER A 75 -2.29 -17.87 13.67
C SER A 75 -1.43 -18.36 12.52
N SER A 76 -0.39 -17.58 12.20
CA SER A 76 0.62 -17.92 11.20
C SER A 76 2.01 -17.78 11.83
N PRO A 77 2.89 -18.78 11.67
CA PRO A 77 4.24 -18.70 12.24
C PRO A 77 5.02 -17.55 11.58
N LEU A 78 5.89 -16.95 12.37
CA LEU A 78 6.90 -15.99 11.96
C LEU A 78 8.24 -16.42 12.54
N ARG A 79 9.26 -16.53 11.69
CA ARG A 79 10.64 -16.67 12.14
C ARG A 79 11.43 -15.44 11.70
N LEU A 80 12.16 -14.86 12.65
CA LEU A 80 13.04 -13.73 12.39
C LEU A 80 14.35 -13.97 13.13
N THR A 81 15.44 -14.04 12.38
CA THR A 81 16.79 -14.09 12.92
C THR A 81 17.62 -12.99 12.26
N ILE A 82 18.27 -12.16 13.06
CA ILE A 82 19.16 -11.09 12.60
C ILE A 82 20.51 -11.24 13.29
N ALA A 83 21.59 -11.11 12.53
CA ALA A 83 22.93 -10.91 13.04
C ALA A 83 23.57 -9.74 12.27
N ARG A 84 23.82 -8.66 13.00
CA ARG A 84 24.41 -7.45 12.40
C ARG A 84 25.85 -7.71 11.93
N PRO A 85 26.31 -7.04 10.85
CA PRO A 85 25.61 -5.94 10.21
C PRO A 85 24.61 -6.36 9.12
N ASN A 86 24.75 -7.55 8.48
CA ASN A 86 24.08 -7.81 7.20
C ASN A 86 23.53 -9.22 7.02
N LYS A 87 23.31 -9.95 8.11
CA LYS A 87 22.69 -11.29 8.05
C LYS A 87 21.26 -11.25 8.58
N VAL A 88 20.36 -11.91 7.87
CA VAL A 88 18.95 -12.06 8.24
C VAL A 88 18.38 -13.37 7.72
N ASP A 89 17.50 -13.99 8.47
CA ASP A 89 16.52 -14.98 8.01
C ASP A 89 15.15 -14.53 8.53
N PHE A 90 14.33 -14.01 7.63
CA PHE A 90 12.94 -13.64 7.89
C PHE A 90 12.04 -14.58 7.09
N ASP A 91 11.12 -15.25 7.77
CA ASP A 91 10.18 -16.20 7.17
C ASP A 91 8.78 -15.97 7.76
N ALA A 92 7.88 -15.48 6.92
CA ALA A 92 6.46 -15.27 7.23
C ALA A 92 5.55 -16.25 6.45
N GLY A 93 6.09 -17.35 5.97
CA GLY A 93 5.37 -18.39 5.22
C GLY A 93 5.13 -18.06 3.75
N LEU A 94 4.60 -16.87 3.43
CA LEU A 94 4.39 -16.44 2.04
C LEU A 94 5.66 -15.90 1.38
N VAL A 95 6.52 -15.31 2.19
CA VAL A 95 7.79 -14.71 1.75
C VAL A 95 8.85 -15.10 2.75
N ARG A 96 10.00 -15.51 2.24
CA ARG A 96 11.22 -15.68 3.03
C ARG A 96 12.34 -14.84 2.43
N LEU A 97 13.04 -14.10 3.29
CA LEU A 97 14.16 -13.23 2.95
C LEU A 97 15.37 -13.68 3.77
N VAL A 98 16.43 -14.11 3.08
CA VAL A 98 17.63 -14.63 3.73
C VAL A 98 18.87 -13.93 3.21
N SER A 99 19.68 -13.40 4.12
CA SER A 99 21.03 -12.89 3.79
C SER A 99 22.07 -13.64 4.61
N ASP A 100 23.04 -14.25 3.93
CA ASP A 100 24.22 -14.88 4.55
C ASP A 100 25.37 -13.88 4.79
N GLY A 101 25.18 -12.61 4.43
CA GLY A 101 26.16 -11.54 4.46
C GLY A 101 26.91 -11.32 3.14
N LYS A 102 26.70 -12.18 2.13
CA LYS A 102 27.23 -12.05 0.77
C LYS A 102 26.09 -11.98 -0.26
N THR A 103 25.12 -12.83 -0.09
CA THR A 103 23.96 -12.96 -0.99
C THR A 103 22.69 -12.72 -0.21
N LEU A 104 21.82 -11.87 -0.74
CA LEU A 104 20.44 -11.68 -0.30
C LEU A 104 19.53 -12.50 -1.21
N THR A 105 18.82 -13.46 -0.65
CA THR A 105 17.82 -14.27 -1.35
C THR A 105 16.43 -13.92 -0.86
N THR A 106 15.54 -13.63 -1.79
CA THR A 106 14.11 -13.49 -1.54
C THR A 106 13.37 -14.61 -2.23
N SER A 107 12.49 -15.32 -1.53
CA SER A 107 11.62 -16.33 -2.11
C SER A 107 10.16 -16.03 -1.83
N VAL A 108 9.30 -16.33 -2.81
CA VAL A 108 7.85 -16.09 -2.75
C VAL A 108 7.13 -17.39 -2.95
N GLU A 109 6.52 -17.92 -1.88
CA GLU A 109 5.90 -19.25 -1.85
C GLU A 109 4.78 -19.44 -2.88
N PRO A 110 3.82 -18.51 -3.03
CA PRO A 110 2.77 -18.65 -4.03
C PRO A 110 3.29 -18.74 -5.47
N LEU A 111 4.44 -18.14 -5.75
CA LEU A 111 5.05 -18.13 -7.08
C LEU A 111 5.95 -19.33 -7.32
N LYS A 112 6.37 -20.03 -6.27
CA LYS A 112 7.43 -21.05 -6.34
C LYS A 112 8.69 -20.51 -7.01
N GLN A 113 9.04 -19.27 -6.69
CA GLN A 113 10.17 -18.55 -7.27
C GLN A 113 11.07 -17.96 -6.19
N TYR A 114 12.36 -17.81 -6.52
CA TYR A 114 13.29 -17.04 -5.73
C TYR A 114 14.25 -16.24 -6.61
N LEU A 115 14.72 -15.13 -6.09
CA LEU A 115 15.76 -14.32 -6.71
C LEU A 115 16.92 -14.11 -5.72
N THR A 116 18.08 -13.79 -6.26
CA THR A 116 19.29 -13.49 -5.49
C THR A 116 19.87 -12.16 -5.94
N ALA A 117 20.35 -11.37 -4.97
CA ALA A 117 21.11 -10.16 -5.19
C ALA A 117 22.32 -10.14 -4.25
N ASP A 118 23.24 -9.19 -4.44
CA ASP A 118 24.31 -8.96 -3.47
C ASP A 118 23.71 -8.50 -2.13
N ALA A 119 24.23 -9.02 -1.03
CA ALA A 119 23.79 -8.60 0.28
C ALA A 119 24.17 -7.11 0.50
N PRO A 120 23.29 -6.32 1.14
CA PRO A 120 23.62 -4.95 1.50
C PRO A 120 24.75 -4.94 2.53
N LYS A 121 25.45 -3.80 2.67
CA LYS A 121 26.48 -3.63 3.70
C LYS A 121 25.91 -3.76 5.13
N ALA A 122 24.66 -3.36 5.33
CA ALA A 122 23.91 -3.54 6.55
C ALA A 122 22.44 -3.81 6.22
N ILE A 123 21.79 -4.69 7.00
CA ILE A 123 20.34 -4.86 6.92
C ILE A 123 19.68 -3.59 7.48
N SER A 124 18.80 -3.00 6.70
CA SER A 124 18.01 -1.82 7.03
C SER A 124 16.52 -2.11 6.85
N PHE A 125 15.68 -1.20 7.30
CA PHE A 125 14.25 -1.28 7.08
C PHE A 125 13.90 -1.36 5.58
N GLU A 126 14.66 -0.65 4.74
CA GLU A 126 14.48 -0.67 3.29
C GLU A 126 14.73 -2.07 2.68
N THR A 127 15.59 -2.88 3.29
CA THR A 127 15.82 -4.28 2.85
C THR A 127 14.52 -5.10 2.85
N PHE A 128 13.59 -4.81 3.78
CA PHE A 128 12.30 -5.48 3.90
C PHE A 128 11.20 -4.83 3.05
N ARG A 129 11.35 -3.54 2.69
CA ARG A 129 10.32 -2.79 1.93
C ARG A 129 10.35 -3.04 0.43
N GLN A 130 11.47 -3.46 -0.11
CA GLN A 130 11.66 -3.55 -1.56
C GLN A 130 10.96 -4.76 -2.17
N GLY A 131 10.42 -4.55 -3.37
CA GLY A 131 9.86 -5.59 -4.22
C GLY A 131 8.64 -6.32 -3.64
N PRO A 132 8.33 -7.51 -4.16
CA PRO A 132 7.20 -8.32 -3.70
C PRO A 132 7.25 -8.71 -2.22
N ALA A 133 8.46 -8.79 -1.64
CA ALA A 133 8.62 -9.03 -0.21
C ALA A 133 8.01 -7.90 0.62
N GLY A 134 8.26 -6.64 0.24
CA GLY A 134 7.69 -5.47 0.91
C GLY A 134 6.16 -5.49 0.88
N SER A 135 5.57 -5.73 -0.27
CA SER A 135 4.12 -5.85 -0.40
C SER A 135 3.55 -6.98 0.44
N ALA A 136 4.22 -8.14 0.49
CA ALA A 136 3.77 -9.28 1.29
C ALA A 136 3.93 -9.06 2.80
N ILE A 137 4.98 -8.35 3.24
CA ILE A 137 5.25 -8.07 4.66
C ILE A 137 4.34 -6.94 5.16
N PHE A 138 4.21 -5.85 4.40
CA PHE A 138 3.56 -4.60 4.87
C PHE A 138 2.18 -4.35 4.26
N GLY A 139 1.83 -4.99 3.14
CA GLY A 139 0.56 -4.79 2.43
C GLY A 139 -0.65 -5.52 3.02
N GLY A 140 -0.47 -6.24 4.14
CA GLY A 140 -1.53 -7.00 4.78
C GLY A 140 -1.69 -6.68 6.26
N PRO A 141 -2.57 -7.41 6.95
CA PRO A 141 -2.86 -7.22 8.37
C PRO A 141 -1.64 -7.43 9.29
N THR A 142 -0.60 -8.08 8.79
CA THR A 142 0.67 -8.30 9.50
C THR A 142 1.62 -7.09 9.43
N GLY A 143 1.37 -6.17 8.50
CA GLY A 143 2.23 -5.02 8.23
C GLY A 143 2.44 -4.09 9.42
N PRO A 144 1.39 -3.59 10.08
CA PRO A 144 1.53 -2.65 11.17
C PRO A 144 2.39 -3.14 12.34
N PRO A 145 2.25 -4.37 12.88
CA PRO A 145 3.17 -4.89 13.90
C PRO A 145 4.62 -5.01 13.40
N MET A 146 4.80 -5.39 12.13
CA MET A 146 6.14 -5.50 11.53
C MET A 146 6.80 -4.15 11.33
N LEU A 147 6.03 -3.09 11.05
CA LEU A 147 6.54 -1.74 10.98
C LEU A 147 7.29 -1.37 12.28
N ILE A 148 6.68 -1.63 13.44
CA ILE A 148 7.28 -1.32 14.74
C ILE A 148 8.49 -2.24 15.02
N LEU A 149 8.31 -3.56 14.92
CA LEU A 149 9.35 -4.53 15.26
C LEU A 149 10.61 -4.37 14.40
N LEU A 150 10.45 -4.25 13.08
CA LEU A 150 11.58 -4.11 12.17
C LEU A 150 12.28 -2.75 12.32
N ASN A 151 11.54 -1.67 12.61
CA ASN A 151 12.19 -0.40 12.89
C ASN A 151 13.01 -0.43 14.19
N LEU A 152 12.54 -1.09 15.23
CA LEU A 152 13.33 -1.29 16.46
C LEU A 152 14.60 -2.09 16.18
N LEU A 153 14.53 -3.11 15.33
CA LEU A 153 15.64 -4.01 15.05
C LEU A 153 16.67 -3.43 14.05
N VAL A 154 16.20 -2.78 12.98
CA VAL A 154 17.06 -2.38 11.85
C VAL A 154 16.79 -0.96 11.33
N GLY A 155 15.89 -0.22 11.95
CA GLY A 155 15.62 1.17 11.62
C GLY A 155 16.79 2.09 12.04
N GLU A 156 17.03 3.14 11.25
CA GLU A 156 18.04 4.15 11.59
C GLU A 156 17.61 4.96 12.82
N ASP A 157 16.35 5.37 12.85
CA ASP A 157 15.76 6.13 13.96
C ASP A 157 14.37 5.59 14.35
N PRO A 158 14.31 4.56 15.22
CA PRO A 158 13.04 4.01 15.68
C PRO A 158 12.16 5.01 16.45
N ALA A 159 12.75 5.99 17.13
CA ALA A 159 12.01 7.00 17.87
C ALA A 159 11.20 7.88 16.90
N LYS A 160 11.84 8.32 15.82
CA LYS A 160 11.20 9.13 14.77
C LYS A 160 10.02 8.41 14.12
N VAL A 161 10.15 7.11 13.84
CA VAL A 161 9.06 6.31 13.27
C VAL A 161 7.85 6.27 14.20
N ILE A 162 8.09 6.16 15.51
CA ILE A 162 7.01 6.17 16.51
C ILE A 162 6.38 7.56 16.61
N GLU A 163 7.18 8.63 16.54
CA GLU A 163 6.68 10.02 16.47
C GLU A 163 5.82 10.28 15.21
N GLU A 164 6.23 9.74 14.06
CA GLU A 164 5.50 9.84 12.79
C GLU A 164 4.14 9.12 12.79
N LEU A 165 3.89 8.24 13.75
CA LEU A 165 2.56 7.62 13.93
C LEU A 165 1.51 8.60 14.47
N ASP A 166 1.90 9.84 14.85
CA ASP A 166 1.04 10.88 15.45
C ASP A 166 0.18 10.34 16.60
N ALA A 167 0.85 9.65 17.53
CA ALA A 167 0.23 8.95 18.64
C ALA A 167 0.62 9.55 19.98
N THR A 168 -0.32 9.55 20.93
CA THR A 168 -0.03 9.82 22.33
C THR A 168 0.46 8.55 23.00
N LEU A 169 1.65 8.60 23.60
CA LEU A 169 2.22 7.49 24.34
C LEU A 169 1.75 7.49 25.80
N LYS A 170 1.18 6.38 26.25
CA LYS A 170 0.72 6.19 27.64
C LYS A 170 0.88 4.73 28.07
N PHE A 171 0.77 4.43 29.38
CA PHE A 171 0.60 3.05 29.80
C PHE A 171 -0.75 2.50 29.35
N GLY A 172 -0.75 1.27 28.89
CA GLY A 172 -1.92 0.51 28.57
C GLY A 172 -2.54 -0.17 29.79
N PRO A 173 -3.48 -1.13 29.57
CA PRO A 173 -4.10 -1.90 30.64
C PRO A 173 -3.05 -2.72 31.43
N GLU A 174 -3.35 -2.95 32.71
CA GLU A 174 -2.53 -3.84 33.53
C GLU A 174 -2.51 -5.26 32.96
N ARG A 175 -1.32 -5.84 32.87
CA ARG A 175 -1.12 -7.17 32.29
C ARG A 175 -0.25 -8.05 33.19
N LYS A 176 -0.55 -9.36 33.17
CA LYS A 176 0.26 -10.36 33.87
C LYS A 176 1.52 -10.75 33.10
N ASP A 177 1.52 -10.55 31.79
CA ASP A 177 2.58 -11.00 30.88
C ASP A 177 3.62 -9.93 30.54
N GLY A 178 3.48 -8.68 31.05
CA GLY A 178 4.44 -7.62 30.83
C GLY A 178 3.89 -6.22 31.10
N LEU A 179 4.68 -5.21 30.81
CA LEU A 179 4.27 -3.80 30.88
C LEU A 179 3.62 -3.40 29.55
N SER A 180 2.42 -2.86 29.60
CA SER A 180 1.69 -2.42 28.41
C SER A 180 1.99 -0.95 28.10
N LEU A 181 2.50 -0.68 26.90
CA LEU A 181 2.62 0.65 26.31
C LEU A 181 1.58 0.81 25.20
N MET A 182 0.81 1.88 25.25
CA MET A 182 -0.16 2.24 24.22
C MET A 182 0.33 3.42 23.40
N LEU A 183 0.28 3.27 22.08
CA LEU A 183 0.35 4.34 21.11
C LEU A 183 -1.09 4.66 20.68
N ASP A 184 -1.69 5.64 21.34
CA ASP A 184 -3.05 6.11 21.08
C ASP A 184 -3.03 7.09 19.91
N ARG A 185 -3.39 6.61 18.73
CA ARG A 185 -3.29 7.37 17.48
C ARG A 185 -4.48 8.28 17.27
N LYS A 186 -4.24 9.44 16.69
CA LYS A 186 -5.33 10.34 16.28
C LYS A 186 -6.18 9.75 15.18
N GLU A 187 -5.56 9.03 14.25
CA GLU A 187 -6.23 8.38 13.13
C GLU A 187 -5.79 6.92 13.01
N GLY A 188 -6.72 6.03 12.70
CA GLY A 188 -6.51 4.60 12.55
C GLY A 188 -6.45 3.82 13.88
N PRO A 189 -6.08 2.53 13.82
CA PRO A 189 -6.00 1.67 15.00
C PRO A 189 -4.85 2.08 15.93
N ASP A 190 -5.04 1.88 17.22
CA ASP A 190 -4.00 2.05 18.22
C ASP A 190 -3.02 0.88 18.20
N PHE A 191 -1.85 1.06 18.80
CA PHE A 191 -0.93 -0.04 19.04
C PHE A 191 -0.72 -0.27 20.54
N GLU A 192 -0.80 -1.53 20.94
CA GLU A 192 -0.33 -1.97 22.23
C GLU A 192 0.97 -2.73 22.09
N MET A 193 2.01 -2.29 22.74
CA MET A 193 3.29 -2.98 22.86
C MET A 193 3.40 -3.57 24.26
N VAL A 194 3.53 -4.90 24.38
CA VAL A 194 3.77 -5.56 25.67
C VAL A 194 5.28 -5.78 25.83
N VAL A 195 5.86 -5.15 26.82
CA VAL A 195 7.29 -5.12 27.11
C VAL A 195 7.60 -6.05 28.27
N ASP A 196 8.59 -6.90 28.11
CA ASP A 196 9.15 -7.68 29.22
C ASP A 196 9.87 -6.73 30.21
N PRO A 197 9.48 -6.73 31.49
CA PRO A 197 10.01 -5.76 32.45
C PRO A 197 11.50 -5.91 32.77
N GLU A 198 12.07 -7.11 32.57
CA GLU A 198 13.47 -7.40 32.89
C GLU A 198 14.36 -7.16 31.66
N THR A 199 14.01 -7.74 30.53
CA THR A 199 14.82 -7.70 29.32
C THR A 199 14.59 -6.47 28.45
N LYS A 200 13.47 -5.76 28.63
CA LYS A 200 12.99 -4.66 27.79
C LYS A 200 12.73 -5.06 26.33
N LEU A 201 12.60 -6.35 26.07
CA LEU A 201 12.20 -6.87 24.76
C LEU A 201 10.68 -6.89 24.63
N LEU A 202 10.18 -6.75 23.42
CA LEU A 202 8.76 -6.88 23.16
C LEU A 202 8.31 -8.34 23.18
N LYS A 203 7.22 -8.59 23.87
CA LYS A 203 6.52 -9.88 23.91
C LYS A 203 5.36 -9.91 22.94
N LYS A 204 4.74 -8.75 22.70
CA LYS A 204 3.60 -8.60 21.76
C LYS A 204 3.56 -7.21 21.15
N ILE A 205 3.01 -7.13 19.97
CA ILE A 205 2.55 -5.89 19.34
C ILE A 205 1.15 -6.17 18.82
N ASN A 206 0.13 -5.54 19.41
CA ASN A 206 -1.26 -5.70 19.03
C ASN A 206 -1.77 -4.42 18.37
N LEU A 207 -2.65 -4.60 17.37
CA LEU A 207 -3.53 -3.53 16.92
C LEU A 207 -4.76 -3.53 17.80
N VAL A 208 -5.12 -2.36 18.30
CA VAL A 208 -6.34 -2.15 19.09
C VAL A 208 -7.30 -1.33 18.24
N ILE A 209 -8.36 -1.97 17.78
CA ILE A 209 -9.37 -1.37 16.91
C ILE A 209 -10.56 -1.00 17.78
N ASP A 210 -11.04 0.24 17.63
CA ASP A 210 -12.21 0.72 18.37
C ASP A 210 -13.43 -0.15 18.06
N PRO A 211 -14.10 -0.70 19.08
CA PRO A 211 -15.31 -1.53 18.91
C PRO A 211 -16.43 -0.80 18.15
N GLU A 212 -16.53 0.52 18.25
CA GLU A 212 -17.54 1.29 17.51
C GLU A 212 -17.26 1.30 16.02
N ILE A 213 -15.98 1.37 15.63
CA ILE A 213 -15.55 1.29 14.23
C ILE A 213 -15.87 -0.10 13.69
N LEU A 214 -15.55 -1.16 14.45
CA LEU A 214 -15.90 -2.53 14.09
C LEU A 214 -17.42 -2.73 13.91
N ALA A 215 -18.22 -2.15 14.80
CA ALA A 215 -19.68 -2.26 14.72
C ALA A 215 -20.26 -1.58 13.47
N LYS A 216 -19.65 -0.48 13.02
CA LYS A 216 -20.07 0.26 11.81
C LYS A 216 -19.66 -0.44 10.51
N THR A 217 -18.58 -1.20 10.54
CA THR A 217 -18.02 -1.87 9.34
C THR A 217 -18.50 -3.31 9.17
N ALA A 218 -19.13 -3.91 10.20
CA ALA A 218 -19.64 -5.27 10.12
C ALA A 218 -20.85 -5.38 9.17
N ALA A 219 -20.65 -6.00 8.01
CA ALA A 219 -21.72 -6.22 7.05
C ALA A 219 -22.81 -7.16 7.64
N GLY A 220 -24.07 -6.84 7.37
CA GLY A 220 -25.20 -7.73 7.72
C GLY A 220 -25.57 -7.80 9.18
N GLY A 221 -25.17 -6.84 10.03
CA GLY A 221 -25.56 -6.79 11.45
C GLY A 221 -24.84 -7.82 12.33
N SER A 222 -23.77 -8.44 11.87
CA SER A 222 -22.94 -9.35 12.67
C SER A 222 -22.20 -8.58 13.76
N LYS A 223 -22.22 -9.10 14.99
CA LYS A 223 -21.42 -8.55 16.09
C LYS A 223 -20.03 -9.17 16.04
N ILE A 224 -19.03 -8.37 15.62
CA ILE A 224 -17.63 -8.78 15.60
C ILE A 224 -16.88 -8.11 16.75
N THR A 225 -16.10 -8.88 17.50
CA THR A 225 -15.10 -8.40 18.44
C THR A 225 -13.74 -8.95 18.08
N ILE A 226 -12.69 -8.16 18.28
CA ILE A 226 -11.30 -8.60 18.11
C ILE A 226 -10.68 -8.71 19.49
N ASP A 227 -10.36 -9.95 19.89
CA ASP A 227 -9.75 -10.22 21.19
C ASP A 227 -8.23 -10.04 21.12
N GLN A 228 -7.64 -10.35 19.95
CA GLN A 228 -6.22 -10.12 19.67
C GLN A 228 -6.01 -10.00 18.16
N PHE A 229 -5.20 -9.05 17.76
CA PHE A 229 -4.74 -8.90 16.40
C PHE A 229 -3.32 -8.32 16.40
N GLY A 230 -2.33 -9.15 16.13
CA GLY A 230 -0.96 -8.68 16.19
C GLY A 230 0.09 -9.77 16.09
N TRP A 231 1.27 -9.44 16.56
CA TRP A 231 2.42 -10.33 16.66
C TRP A 231 2.66 -10.73 18.12
N ASP A 232 2.85 -12.02 18.35
CA ASP A 232 3.33 -12.59 19.62
C ASP A 232 4.75 -13.12 19.43
N ALA A 233 5.67 -12.68 20.26
CA ALA A 233 7.00 -13.28 20.34
C ALA A 233 6.87 -14.75 20.78
N GLY A 234 7.70 -15.60 20.21
CA GLY A 234 7.87 -16.97 20.66
C GLY A 234 9.08 -17.12 21.54
N THR A 235 9.97 -18.04 21.17
CA THR A 235 11.25 -18.21 21.85
C THR A 235 12.22 -17.15 21.34
N VAL A 236 12.48 -16.14 22.18
CA VAL A 236 13.42 -15.05 21.86
C VAL A 236 14.83 -15.40 22.36
N SER A 237 15.84 -15.17 21.53
CA SER A 237 17.25 -15.27 21.88
C SER A 237 18.01 -14.04 21.37
N THR A 238 18.86 -13.49 22.22
CA THR A 238 19.80 -12.41 21.88
C THR A 238 21.25 -12.90 21.79
N LYS A 239 21.47 -14.22 21.91
CA LYS A 239 22.78 -14.85 21.73
C LYS A 239 23.15 -14.86 20.25
N ALA A 240 24.45 -14.95 19.97
CA ALA A 240 24.94 -15.07 18.60
C ALA A 240 24.25 -16.26 17.89
N ALA A 241 23.67 -15.97 16.73
CA ALA A 241 23.04 -17.01 15.92
C ALA A 241 24.08 -17.96 15.33
N ALA A 242 23.75 -19.24 15.18
CA ALA A 242 24.59 -20.22 14.51
C ALA A 242 24.82 -19.81 13.04
N ALA A 243 25.95 -20.19 12.47
CA ALA A 243 26.32 -19.79 11.10
C ALA A 243 25.34 -20.30 10.04
N ASP A 244 24.77 -21.49 10.26
CA ASP A 244 23.80 -22.15 9.40
C ASP A 244 22.37 -21.56 9.49
N ALA A 245 22.11 -20.73 10.51
CA ALA A 245 20.83 -20.04 10.65
C ALA A 245 20.48 -19.13 9.45
N PHE A 246 21.49 -18.75 8.67
CA PHE A 246 21.35 -17.88 7.49
C PHE A 246 21.55 -18.61 6.17
N ALA A 247 21.48 -19.96 6.19
CA ALA A 247 21.59 -20.76 4.98
C ALA A 247 20.24 -20.83 4.26
N PHE A 248 20.25 -20.57 2.95
CA PHE A 248 19.09 -20.76 2.11
C PHE A 248 19.29 -21.97 1.18
N ALA A 249 18.45 -22.96 1.32
CA ALA A 249 18.34 -24.06 0.38
C ALA A 249 16.97 -23.95 -0.32
N PRO A 250 16.94 -23.66 -1.63
CA PRO A 250 15.66 -23.52 -2.32
C PRO A 250 14.94 -24.89 -2.37
N PRO A 251 13.63 -24.94 -2.09
CA PRO A 251 12.83 -26.13 -2.32
C PRO A 251 12.93 -26.58 -3.79
N LYS A 252 12.83 -27.89 -4.06
CA LYS A 252 13.02 -28.46 -5.40
C LYS A 252 12.11 -27.88 -6.47
N GLU A 253 10.90 -27.47 -6.07
CA GLU A 253 9.89 -26.90 -6.94
C GLU A 253 10.09 -25.40 -7.21
N PHE A 254 11.03 -24.74 -6.53
CA PHE A 254 11.29 -23.31 -6.71
C PHE A 254 12.24 -23.08 -7.89
N LYS A 255 11.93 -22.09 -8.70
CA LYS A 255 12.76 -21.66 -9.83
C LYS A 255 13.49 -20.37 -9.48
N LYS A 256 14.78 -20.31 -9.81
CA LYS A 256 15.52 -19.05 -9.76
C LYS A 256 15.05 -18.16 -10.91
N VAL A 257 14.79 -16.89 -10.62
CA VAL A 257 14.36 -15.87 -11.58
C VAL A 257 15.19 -14.60 -11.41
N ASP A 258 15.27 -13.80 -12.46
CA ASP A 258 15.91 -12.46 -12.41
C ASP A 258 14.93 -11.39 -11.90
N SER A 259 13.64 -11.64 -12.04
CA SER A 259 12.56 -10.86 -11.45
C SER A 259 11.40 -11.78 -11.10
N PHE A 260 10.65 -11.47 -10.03
CA PHE A 260 9.46 -12.24 -9.71
C PHE A 260 8.40 -12.05 -10.78
N ALA A 261 7.91 -13.16 -11.33
CA ALA A 261 6.65 -13.13 -12.05
C ALA A 261 5.55 -12.74 -11.04
N GLN A 262 4.76 -11.75 -11.36
CA GLN A 262 3.55 -11.49 -10.58
C GLN A 262 2.68 -12.75 -10.67
N ALA A 263 2.25 -13.31 -9.54
CA ALA A 263 1.50 -14.54 -9.50
C ALA A 263 0.18 -14.35 -10.25
N ASN A 264 0.11 -14.86 -11.47
CA ASN A 264 -1.07 -14.80 -12.35
C ASN A 264 -1.66 -13.39 -12.60
N ALA A 265 -0.99 -12.32 -12.19
CA ALA A 265 -1.27 -11.00 -12.71
C ALA A 265 -0.47 -10.87 -14.02
N GLU A 266 -1.13 -10.77 -15.14
CA GLU A 266 -0.51 -10.24 -16.35
C GLU A 266 0.17 -8.92 -15.94
N ASP A 267 1.37 -8.65 -16.49
CA ASP A 267 2.05 -7.37 -16.27
C ASP A 267 1.02 -6.24 -16.46
N PRO A 268 0.77 -5.39 -15.45
CA PRO A 268 -0.22 -4.32 -15.58
C PRO A 268 -0.04 -3.50 -16.86
N SER A 269 1.21 -3.32 -17.31
CA SER A 269 1.52 -2.67 -18.59
C SER A 269 1.06 -3.52 -19.77
N ALA A 270 1.27 -4.83 -19.74
CA ALA A 270 0.77 -5.74 -20.79
C ALA A 270 -0.76 -5.79 -20.81
N VAL A 271 -1.40 -5.75 -19.64
CA VAL A 271 -2.88 -5.70 -19.52
C VAL A 271 -3.41 -4.39 -20.09
N ALA A 272 -2.84 -3.25 -19.72
CA ALA A 272 -3.21 -1.94 -20.24
C ALA A 272 -3.00 -1.87 -21.76
N GLN A 273 -1.90 -2.44 -22.28
CA GLN A 273 -1.62 -2.51 -23.72
C GLN A 273 -2.66 -3.33 -24.51
N GLN A 274 -3.40 -4.25 -23.88
CA GLN A 274 -4.48 -4.99 -24.56
C GLN A 274 -5.64 -4.08 -25.00
N LEU A 275 -5.76 -2.88 -24.44
CA LEU A 275 -6.78 -1.88 -24.82
C LEU A 275 -6.33 -1.06 -26.03
N VAL A 276 -5.04 -0.94 -26.28
CA VAL A 276 -4.49 -0.10 -27.34
C VAL A 276 -4.94 -0.58 -28.71
N GLY A 277 -5.46 0.34 -29.53
CA GLY A 277 -6.06 0.07 -30.84
C GLY A 277 -7.53 -0.35 -30.79
N LYS A 278 -8.12 -0.50 -29.60
CA LYS A 278 -9.55 -0.87 -29.43
C LYS A 278 -10.39 0.34 -29.04
N ALA A 279 -11.68 0.26 -29.27
CA ALA A 279 -12.63 1.21 -28.70
C ALA A 279 -12.53 1.16 -27.16
N ALA A 280 -12.44 2.32 -26.53
CA ALA A 280 -12.50 2.41 -25.08
C ALA A 280 -13.82 1.85 -24.56
N PRO A 281 -13.82 1.16 -23.41
CA PRO A 281 -15.04 0.77 -22.72
C PRO A 281 -16.01 1.95 -22.58
N ASP A 282 -17.29 1.69 -22.45
CA ASP A 282 -18.24 2.74 -22.11
C ASP A 282 -18.08 3.12 -20.64
N PHE A 283 -18.12 4.42 -20.37
CA PHE A 283 -18.00 4.96 -19.01
C PHE A 283 -18.82 6.24 -18.83
N THR A 284 -19.15 6.51 -17.58
CA THR A 284 -19.76 7.77 -17.15
C THR A 284 -19.03 8.27 -15.91
N LEU A 285 -18.39 9.43 -16.04
CA LEU A 285 -17.63 10.08 -14.98
C LEU A 285 -18.57 10.80 -14.01
N THR A 286 -18.28 10.69 -12.71
CA THR A 286 -18.85 11.58 -11.69
C THR A 286 -17.88 12.73 -11.48
N VAL A 287 -18.08 13.83 -12.17
CA VAL A 287 -17.17 14.99 -12.21
C VAL A 287 -17.52 15.98 -11.10
N LEU A 288 -16.49 16.51 -10.44
CA LEU A 288 -16.62 17.59 -9.46
C LEU A 288 -16.89 18.92 -10.18
N ASP A 289 -17.98 19.61 -9.81
CA ASP A 289 -18.41 20.86 -10.43
C ASP A 289 -18.85 21.87 -9.36
N GLY A 290 -17.93 22.75 -8.99
CA GLY A 290 -18.13 23.66 -7.86
C GLY A 290 -18.56 22.90 -6.60
N ALA A 291 -19.70 23.24 -5.97
CA ALA A 291 -20.23 22.55 -4.80
C ALA A 291 -21.05 21.26 -5.14
N LYS A 292 -21.20 20.91 -6.41
CA LYS A 292 -22.03 19.79 -6.90
C LYS A 292 -21.17 18.79 -7.67
N THR A 293 -21.78 17.69 -8.05
CA THR A 293 -21.24 16.77 -9.04
C THR A 293 -22.12 16.81 -10.29
N ARG A 294 -21.52 16.52 -11.45
CA ARG A 294 -22.24 16.29 -12.71
C ARG A 294 -21.72 15.03 -13.37
N THR A 295 -22.50 14.45 -14.25
CA THR A 295 -22.08 13.30 -15.05
C THR A 295 -21.52 13.76 -16.39
N VAL A 296 -20.46 13.06 -16.85
CA VAL A 296 -19.91 13.21 -18.20
C VAL A 296 -19.72 11.82 -18.77
N SER A 297 -20.47 11.51 -19.80
CA SER A 297 -20.36 10.22 -20.49
C SER A 297 -19.22 10.22 -21.52
N LYS A 298 -18.78 9.04 -21.95
CA LYS A 298 -17.85 8.91 -23.07
C LYS A 298 -18.38 9.62 -24.34
N ALA A 299 -19.68 9.61 -24.58
CA ALA A 299 -20.30 10.26 -25.73
C ALA A 299 -20.15 11.79 -25.69
N ASP A 300 -20.16 12.41 -24.50
CA ASP A 300 -19.98 13.86 -24.32
C ASP A 300 -18.52 14.30 -24.62
N LEU A 301 -17.62 13.34 -24.70
CA LEU A 301 -16.19 13.56 -25.01
C LEU A 301 -15.86 13.27 -26.48
N ALA A 302 -16.84 12.91 -27.29
CA ALA A 302 -16.63 12.65 -28.72
C ALA A 302 -16.01 13.85 -29.44
N GLY A 303 -15.08 13.60 -30.35
CA GLY A 303 -14.34 14.64 -31.10
C GLY A 303 -13.13 15.21 -30.36
N LYS A 304 -12.93 14.87 -29.07
CA LYS A 304 -11.82 15.36 -28.26
C LYS A 304 -10.75 14.29 -28.04
N VAL A 305 -9.50 14.71 -27.97
CA VAL A 305 -8.44 13.86 -27.39
C VAL A 305 -8.64 13.81 -25.87
N VAL A 306 -8.68 12.62 -25.29
CA VAL A 306 -8.96 12.44 -23.86
C VAL A 306 -7.79 11.74 -23.19
N LEU A 307 -7.24 12.35 -22.13
CA LEU A 307 -6.35 11.67 -21.18
C LEU A 307 -7.15 11.31 -19.95
N LEU A 308 -7.21 10.01 -19.62
CA LEU A 308 -7.70 9.51 -18.34
C LEU A 308 -6.48 9.17 -17.47
N ASP A 309 -6.33 9.89 -16.36
CA ASP A 309 -5.28 9.68 -15.34
C ASP A 309 -5.94 9.02 -14.12
N PHE A 310 -5.69 7.72 -13.93
CA PHE A 310 -6.17 6.94 -12.79
C PHE A 310 -5.19 7.11 -11.62
N TRP A 311 -5.62 7.80 -10.59
CA TRP A 311 -4.82 8.14 -9.42
C TRP A 311 -5.57 7.94 -8.10
N ALA A 312 -4.89 8.08 -6.95
CA ALA A 312 -5.54 8.11 -5.64
C ALA A 312 -4.78 9.01 -4.67
N THR A 313 -5.46 9.48 -3.62
CA THR A 313 -4.88 10.38 -2.62
C THR A 313 -3.71 9.77 -1.84
N TRP A 314 -3.72 8.47 -1.66
CA TRP A 314 -2.66 7.68 -1.00
C TRP A 314 -1.52 7.26 -1.94
N CYS A 315 -1.64 7.50 -3.25
CA CYS A 315 -0.65 7.11 -4.24
C CYS A 315 0.49 8.15 -4.35
N GLY A 316 1.60 7.91 -3.68
CA GLY A 316 2.75 8.81 -3.68
C GLY A 316 3.29 9.18 -5.08
N PRO A 317 3.51 8.23 -6.02
CA PRO A 317 3.90 8.54 -7.40
C PRO A 317 2.87 9.39 -8.13
N CYS A 318 1.55 9.10 -7.95
CA CYS A 318 0.49 9.88 -8.57
C CYS A 318 0.52 11.35 -8.12
N ILE A 319 0.64 11.58 -6.82
CA ILE A 319 0.73 12.94 -6.24
C ILE A 319 1.91 13.71 -6.81
N LYS A 320 3.04 13.05 -7.11
CA LYS A 320 4.20 13.68 -7.74
C LYS A 320 3.97 14.04 -9.21
N GLU A 321 3.08 13.33 -9.89
CA GLU A 321 2.73 13.54 -11.30
C GLU A 321 1.72 14.67 -11.49
N LEU A 322 0.79 14.87 -10.56
CA LEU A 322 -0.29 15.86 -10.67
C LEU A 322 0.17 17.29 -11.02
N PRO A 323 1.29 17.85 -10.53
CA PRO A 323 1.77 19.15 -10.96
C PRO A 323 2.11 19.23 -12.46
N GLU A 324 2.59 18.14 -13.06
CA GLU A 324 2.84 18.09 -14.51
C GLU A 324 1.51 18.03 -15.29
N VAL A 325 0.54 17.26 -14.78
CA VAL A 325 -0.83 17.22 -15.32
C VAL A 325 -1.48 18.61 -15.27
N GLN A 326 -1.30 19.36 -14.17
CA GLN A 326 -1.79 20.74 -14.05
C GLN A 326 -1.18 21.65 -15.13
N LYS A 327 0.14 21.62 -15.33
CA LYS A 327 0.81 22.41 -16.36
C LYS A 327 0.27 22.10 -17.77
N MET A 328 0.00 20.83 -18.05
CA MET A 328 -0.60 20.42 -19.32
C MET A 328 -2.02 21.00 -19.49
N ILE A 329 -2.85 20.93 -18.44
CA ILE A 329 -4.21 21.53 -18.45
C ILE A 329 -4.13 23.02 -18.73
N GLU A 330 -3.25 23.74 -18.03
CA GLU A 330 -3.06 25.19 -18.22
C GLU A 330 -2.59 25.53 -19.65
N GLY A 331 -1.66 24.77 -20.19
CA GLY A 331 -1.16 24.93 -21.56
C GLY A 331 -2.24 24.73 -22.60
N TYR A 332 -2.94 23.61 -22.55
CA TYR A 332 -4.00 23.29 -23.52
C TYR A 332 -5.23 24.21 -23.39
N ALA A 333 -5.56 24.64 -22.16
CA ALA A 333 -6.64 25.61 -21.94
C ALA A 333 -6.33 26.97 -22.56
N LYS A 334 -5.08 27.46 -22.44
CA LYS A 334 -4.61 28.72 -23.04
C LYS A 334 -4.71 28.68 -24.58
N ASP A 335 -4.36 27.54 -25.17
CA ASP A 335 -4.38 27.34 -26.60
C ASP A 335 -5.74 26.96 -27.16
N ASN A 336 -6.77 26.84 -26.28
CA ASN A 336 -8.13 26.42 -26.63
C ASN A 336 -8.18 25.13 -27.46
N LYS A 337 -7.40 24.11 -27.08
CA LYS A 337 -7.28 22.83 -27.78
C LYS A 337 -8.47 21.92 -27.48
N ASP A 338 -8.85 21.08 -28.44
CA ASP A 338 -9.88 20.04 -28.27
C ASP A 338 -9.35 18.82 -27.50
N VAL A 339 -8.98 19.07 -26.25
CA VAL A 339 -8.47 18.04 -25.34
C VAL A 339 -9.22 18.10 -24.03
N VAL A 340 -9.40 16.94 -23.39
CA VAL A 340 -9.92 16.81 -22.02
C VAL A 340 -8.96 15.92 -21.21
N ILE A 341 -8.52 16.41 -20.07
CA ILE A 341 -7.65 15.70 -19.14
C ILE A 341 -8.47 15.44 -17.88
N VAL A 342 -8.66 14.18 -17.55
CA VAL A 342 -9.49 13.72 -16.42
C VAL A 342 -8.58 13.12 -15.36
N ALA A 343 -8.44 13.76 -14.22
CA ALA A 343 -7.89 13.13 -13.02
C ALA A 343 -8.99 12.31 -12.35
N LEU A 344 -8.95 11.00 -12.54
CA LEU A 344 -9.98 10.05 -12.10
C LEU A 344 -9.52 9.33 -10.83
N SER A 345 -10.05 9.79 -9.68
CA SER A 345 -9.74 9.20 -8.38
C SER A 345 -10.25 7.77 -8.28
N GLN A 346 -9.36 6.88 -7.86
CA GLN A 346 -9.61 5.48 -7.54
C GLN A 346 -9.71 5.27 -6.01
N ASP A 347 -9.92 6.33 -5.25
CA ASP A 347 -10.17 6.23 -3.82
C ASP A 347 -11.52 5.54 -3.56
N GLU A 348 -11.51 4.50 -2.75
CA GLU A 348 -12.72 3.75 -2.36
C GLU A 348 -13.33 4.28 -1.05
N GLU A 349 -12.55 4.99 -0.27
CA GLU A 349 -12.95 5.55 1.01
C GLU A 349 -12.62 7.06 1.09
N PRO A 350 -13.46 7.84 1.76
CA PRO A 350 -14.78 7.46 2.34
C PRO A 350 -15.80 7.03 1.27
N ARG A 351 -16.66 6.05 1.59
CA ARG A 351 -17.66 5.50 0.63
C ARG A 351 -18.73 6.47 0.23
N GLU A 352 -19.11 7.34 1.16
CA GLU A 352 -20.13 8.35 0.90
C GLU A 352 -19.56 9.43 -0.04
N LEU A 353 -20.21 9.62 -1.17
CA LEU A 353 -19.73 10.50 -2.22
C LEU A 353 -19.41 11.94 -1.78
N PRO A 354 -20.18 12.59 -0.88
CA PRO A 354 -19.82 13.91 -0.36
C PRO A 354 -18.52 13.93 0.45
N GLU A 355 -18.27 12.89 1.25
CA GLU A 355 -17.06 12.78 2.07
C GLU A 355 -15.85 12.42 1.22
N LEU A 356 -16.00 11.51 0.26
CA LEU A 356 -14.97 11.17 -0.71
C LEU A 356 -14.53 12.39 -1.52
N ARG A 357 -15.49 13.15 -2.00
CA ARG A 357 -15.24 14.43 -2.66
C ARG A 357 -14.40 15.36 -1.80
N LYS A 358 -14.81 15.60 -0.55
CA LYS A 358 -14.10 16.47 0.39
C LYS A 358 -12.68 15.96 0.65
N HIS A 359 -12.50 14.65 0.74
CA HIS A 359 -11.21 14.02 0.92
C HIS A 359 -10.27 14.30 -0.26
N VAL A 360 -10.74 14.09 -1.49
CA VAL A 360 -9.99 14.35 -2.74
C VAL A 360 -9.67 15.85 -2.87
N GLU A 361 -10.66 16.74 -2.68
CA GLU A 361 -10.48 18.19 -2.76
C GLU A 361 -9.44 18.69 -1.74
N LYS A 362 -9.52 18.22 -0.49
CA LYS A 362 -8.55 18.54 0.56
C LYS A 362 -7.14 18.13 0.19
N THR A 363 -6.96 16.93 -0.34
CA THR A 363 -5.65 16.44 -0.77
C THR A 363 -5.05 17.31 -1.88
N LEU A 364 -5.86 17.67 -2.88
CA LEU A 364 -5.41 18.56 -3.97
C LEU A 364 -5.04 19.95 -3.45
N GLU A 365 -5.83 20.50 -2.52
CA GLU A 365 -5.57 21.80 -1.88
C GLU A 365 -4.25 21.77 -1.08
N GLU A 366 -4.03 20.75 -0.24
CA GLU A 366 -2.79 20.57 0.52
C GLU A 366 -1.56 20.45 -0.37
N LYS A 367 -1.71 19.82 -1.54
CA LYS A 367 -0.64 19.71 -2.55
C LYS A 367 -0.55 20.92 -3.47
N LYS A 368 -1.42 21.92 -3.31
CA LYS A 368 -1.50 23.12 -4.15
C LYS A 368 -1.66 22.81 -5.64
N VAL A 369 -2.47 21.79 -5.95
CA VAL A 369 -2.76 21.32 -7.30
C VAL A 369 -4.15 21.78 -7.70
N VAL A 370 -4.26 22.50 -8.81
CA VAL A 370 -5.52 23.02 -9.37
C VAL A 370 -5.75 22.39 -10.74
N LEU A 371 -6.66 21.40 -10.81
CA LEU A 371 -6.97 20.66 -12.05
C LEU A 371 -8.28 21.10 -12.70
N THR A 372 -8.99 22.03 -12.09
CA THR A 372 -10.32 22.51 -12.53
C THR A 372 -10.29 24.00 -12.89
N GLY A 373 -11.44 24.54 -13.27
CA GLY A 373 -11.57 25.96 -13.64
C GLY A 373 -11.35 26.21 -15.14
N THR A 374 -11.10 25.16 -15.93
CA THR A 374 -11.00 25.22 -17.38
C THR A 374 -11.93 24.21 -18.05
N LYS A 375 -12.12 24.30 -19.37
CA LYS A 375 -12.82 23.28 -20.15
C LYS A 375 -11.98 22.03 -20.41
N VAL A 376 -10.69 22.08 -20.12
CA VAL A 376 -9.69 21.03 -20.38
C VAL A 376 -9.58 20.07 -19.19
N GLY A 377 -9.52 20.58 -17.97
CA GLY A 377 -9.27 19.81 -16.78
C GLY A 377 -10.55 19.39 -16.06
N LEU A 378 -10.66 18.11 -15.71
CA LEU A 378 -11.76 17.56 -14.92
C LEU A 378 -11.19 16.73 -13.77
N ILE A 379 -11.81 16.83 -12.60
CA ILE A 379 -11.62 15.88 -11.49
C ILE A 379 -12.87 15.01 -11.43
N ALA A 380 -12.68 13.71 -11.46
CA ALA A 380 -13.77 12.74 -11.38
C ALA A 380 -13.51 11.69 -10.30
N LEU A 381 -14.57 11.10 -9.78
CA LEU A 381 -14.55 10.06 -8.76
C LEU A 381 -15.03 8.73 -9.32
N ASP A 382 -14.36 7.63 -8.97
CA ASP A 382 -14.74 6.25 -9.28
C ASP A 382 -14.77 5.38 -8.02
N PRO A 383 -15.67 5.69 -7.04
CA PRO A 383 -15.64 5.07 -5.71
C PRO A 383 -15.88 3.56 -5.71
N THR A 384 -16.44 3.04 -6.78
CA THR A 384 -16.66 1.60 -6.96
C THR A 384 -15.62 0.94 -7.83
N GLN A 385 -14.65 1.71 -8.31
CA GLN A 385 -13.66 1.29 -9.31
C GLN A 385 -14.27 0.67 -10.58
N ALA A 386 -15.50 1.02 -10.89
CA ALA A 386 -16.20 0.46 -12.07
C ALA A 386 -15.50 0.87 -13.37
N ILE A 387 -15.03 2.12 -13.47
CA ILE A 387 -14.29 2.61 -14.63
C ILE A 387 -12.88 2.01 -14.63
N GLY A 388 -12.17 2.02 -13.48
CA GLY A 388 -10.87 1.38 -13.34
C GLY A 388 -10.89 -0.09 -13.78
N ASN A 389 -11.89 -0.84 -13.33
CA ASN A 389 -12.06 -2.25 -13.72
C ASN A 389 -12.38 -2.42 -15.21
N ALA A 390 -13.21 -1.57 -15.81
CA ALA A 390 -13.51 -1.60 -17.23
C ALA A 390 -12.25 -1.33 -18.09
N PHE A 391 -11.37 -0.43 -17.63
CA PHE A 391 -10.09 -0.15 -18.25
C PHE A 391 -8.97 -1.10 -17.80
N LYS A 392 -9.30 -2.15 -17.02
CA LYS A 392 -8.34 -3.16 -16.51
C LYS A 392 -7.18 -2.55 -15.73
N VAL A 393 -7.41 -1.47 -15.01
CA VAL A 393 -6.41 -0.81 -14.17
C VAL A 393 -6.05 -1.73 -13.02
N GLN A 394 -4.80 -2.18 -12.97
CA GLN A 394 -4.26 -3.07 -11.92
C GLN A 394 -3.24 -2.39 -11.03
N ALA A 395 -2.74 -1.23 -11.44
CA ALA A 395 -1.79 -0.42 -10.69
C ALA A 395 -2.00 1.05 -11.01
N ILE A 396 -1.65 1.95 -10.10
CA ILE A 396 -1.71 3.41 -10.32
C ILE A 396 -0.33 4.05 -10.04
N PRO A 397 0.02 5.13 -10.77
CA PRO A 397 -0.79 5.76 -11.81
C PRO A 397 -0.91 4.89 -13.06
N THR A 398 -2.07 4.93 -13.69
CA THR A 398 -2.29 4.42 -15.06
C THR A 398 -2.89 5.55 -15.89
N LEU A 399 -2.32 5.78 -17.06
CA LEU A 399 -2.75 6.86 -17.96
C LEU A 399 -3.19 6.27 -19.30
N VAL A 400 -4.38 6.64 -19.75
CA VAL A 400 -4.95 6.14 -21.01
C VAL A 400 -5.30 7.32 -21.90
N ILE A 401 -4.80 7.31 -23.15
CA ILE A 401 -5.06 8.37 -24.14
C ILE A 401 -6.02 7.83 -25.20
N LEU A 402 -7.12 8.56 -25.38
CA LEU A 402 -8.12 8.28 -26.39
C LEU A 402 -8.07 9.33 -27.50
N ASP A 403 -8.26 8.92 -28.74
CA ASP A 403 -8.51 9.86 -29.84
C ASP A 403 -9.97 10.35 -29.88
N GLY A 404 -10.27 11.30 -30.77
CA GLY A 404 -11.60 11.87 -30.94
C GLY A 404 -12.69 10.87 -31.35
N LYS A 405 -12.33 9.64 -31.72
CA LYS A 405 -13.27 8.54 -32.02
C LYS A 405 -13.46 7.62 -30.80
N GLY A 406 -12.78 7.89 -29.69
CA GLY A 406 -12.80 7.07 -28.49
C GLY A 406 -11.99 5.77 -28.64
N ILE A 407 -11.02 5.71 -29.53
CA ILE A 407 -10.08 4.60 -29.65
C ILE A 407 -8.88 4.84 -28.72
N VAL A 408 -8.49 3.82 -27.96
CA VAL A 408 -7.30 3.88 -27.12
C VAL A 408 -6.04 3.93 -27.98
N GLN A 409 -5.32 5.02 -27.93
CA GLN A 409 -4.11 5.25 -28.72
C GLN A 409 -2.84 4.92 -27.94
N ALA A 410 -2.87 5.12 -26.61
CA ALA A 410 -1.78 4.75 -25.71
C ALA A 410 -2.32 4.40 -24.32
N ALA A 411 -1.60 3.54 -23.62
CA ALA A 411 -1.81 3.24 -22.21
C ALA A 411 -0.45 3.11 -21.53
N TYR A 412 -0.29 3.75 -20.38
CA TYR A 412 0.94 3.78 -19.59
C TYR A 412 0.63 3.34 -18.16
N VAL A 413 1.49 2.52 -17.58
CA VAL A 413 1.45 2.16 -16.17
C VAL A 413 2.72 2.69 -15.50
N GLY A 414 2.56 3.35 -14.36
CA GLY A 414 3.62 4.09 -13.69
C GLY A 414 3.72 5.53 -14.17
N GLN A 415 4.40 6.34 -13.38
CA GLN A 415 4.57 7.78 -13.59
C GLN A 415 5.13 8.12 -14.97
N GLN A 416 4.54 9.10 -15.65
CA GLN A 416 4.99 9.63 -16.92
C GLN A 416 5.40 11.10 -16.80
N THR A 417 6.25 11.56 -17.72
CA THR A 417 6.58 12.99 -17.80
C THR A 417 5.52 13.73 -18.61
N GLY A 418 5.27 14.99 -18.25
CA GLY A 418 4.37 15.85 -19.01
C GLY A 418 4.80 16.00 -20.48
N GLU A 419 6.12 15.96 -20.77
CA GLU A 419 6.65 15.98 -22.13
C GLU A 419 6.21 14.77 -22.96
N THR A 420 6.30 13.55 -22.38
CA THR A 420 5.85 12.32 -23.05
C THR A 420 4.38 12.38 -23.39
N LEU A 421 3.55 12.75 -22.41
CA LEU A 421 2.10 12.81 -22.57
C LEU A 421 1.68 13.92 -23.56
N SER A 422 2.30 15.09 -23.47
CA SER A 422 2.03 16.21 -24.40
C SER A 422 2.40 15.87 -25.83
N LYS A 423 3.54 15.21 -26.05
CA LYS A 423 3.95 14.75 -27.39
C LYS A 423 2.89 13.85 -28.03
N ASP A 424 2.37 12.90 -27.27
CA ASP A 424 1.35 11.97 -27.78
C ASP A 424 0.02 12.68 -28.04
N ILE A 425 -0.42 13.55 -27.12
CA ILE A 425 -1.65 14.33 -27.28
C ILE A 425 -1.53 15.28 -28.49
N ASP A 426 -0.42 15.97 -28.66
CA ASP A 426 -0.19 16.90 -29.78
C ASP A 426 -0.15 16.15 -31.12
N ALA A 427 0.40 14.95 -31.17
CA ALA A 427 0.35 14.12 -32.38
C ALA A 427 -1.09 13.77 -32.75
N LEU A 428 -1.93 13.42 -31.78
CA LEU A 428 -3.36 13.11 -32.00
C LEU A 428 -4.16 14.37 -32.42
N LEU A 429 -3.89 15.52 -31.80
CA LEU A 429 -4.49 16.80 -32.20
C LEU A 429 -4.10 17.21 -33.63
N ALA A 430 -2.92 16.82 -34.08
CA ALA A 430 -2.45 17.00 -35.45
C ALA A 430 -3.02 15.93 -36.42
N GLY A 431 -3.91 15.05 -35.97
CA GLY A 431 -4.52 13.98 -36.76
C GLY A 431 -3.62 12.77 -37.04
N LYS A 432 -2.49 12.65 -36.34
CA LYS A 432 -1.59 11.49 -36.43
C LYS A 432 -2.06 10.39 -35.50
N SER A 433 -1.90 9.13 -35.91
CA SER A 433 -2.21 7.96 -35.05
C SER A 433 -0.95 7.39 -34.42
N LEU A 434 -0.93 7.28 -33.10
CA LEU A 434 0.18 6.66 -32.36
C LEU A 434 0.34 5.17 -32.68
N LEU A 435 -0.72 4.51 -33.15
CA LEU A 435 -0.70 3.10 -33.55
C LEU A 435 0.15 2.87 -34.79
N LYS A 436 0.12 3.80 -35.76
CA LYS A 436 0.92 3.72 -36.97
C LYS A 436 2.39 4.01 -36.70
N GLU A 437 2.69 5.03 -35.93
CA GLU A 437 4.08 5.40 -35.58
C GLU A 437 4.79 4.25 -34.84
N LYS A 438 4.09 3.56 -33.92
CA LYS A 438 4.65 2.39 -33.21
C LYS A 438 4.87 1.20 -34.14
N ALA A 439 4.01 0.97 -35.14
CA ALA A 439 4.17 -0.08 -36.12
C ALA A 439 5.37 0.17 -37.06
N GLU A 440 5.56 1.41 -37.52
CA GLU A 440 6.70 1.82 -38.34
C GLU A 440 8.04 1.74 -37.58
N ALA A 441 8.05 2.19 -36.32
CA ALA A 441 9.23 2.10 -35.46
C ALA A 441 9.62 0.65 -35.11
N ALA A 442 8.64 -0.27 -35.05
CA ALA A 442 8.90 -1.70 -34.86
C ALA A 442 9.42 -2.40 -36.13
N ALA A 443 9.01 -1.93 -37.29
CA ALA A 443 9.49 -2.45 -38.57
C ALA A 443 10.95 -2.06 -38.84
N THR A 444 11.34 -0.82 -38.51
CA THR A 444 12.72 -0.30 -38.69
C THR A 444 13.75 -0.87 -37.71
N LYS A 445 13.33 -1.56 -36.62
CA LYS A 445 14.23 -2.25 -35.69
C LYS A 445 14.52 -3.72 -36.04
N LYS A 446 13.90 -4.23 -37.12
CA LYS A 446 14.07 -5.62 -37.60
C LYS A 446 15.00 -5.77 -38.78
N ASP A 447 15.44 -4.66 -39.38
CA ASP A 447 16.51 -4.58 -40.37
C ASP A 447 17.82 -4.14 -39.70
#